data_eba85435d7bbcb3143c76d964192908b
#
_entry.id   eba85435d7bbcb3143c76d964192908b
#
_cell.length_a   1.000
_cell.length_b   1.000
_cell.length_c   1.000
_cell.angle_alpha   90.00
_cell.angle_beta   90.00
_cell.angle_gamma   90.00
#
_symmetry.space_group_name_H-M   'P 1'
#
loop_
_entity.id
_entity.type
_entity.pdbx_description
1 polymer ?
#
loop_
_entity_poly.entity_id
_entity_poly.type
_entity_poly.pdbx_seq_one_letter_code
_entity_poly.pdbx_strand_id
1 'polypeptide(L)'
;MKEIDKKKEKKVEVLITTVDCKDFNGLLKKMNIQTNAMIGNQTSYNKIDSIDYNSLTIPVYSFNERGVGLNRNNLLMRSKADYCLFGNDDLIYVDGYENIVNKYFCKYPDADVIVFNLDEKRKTRFVTEKDFKVNFFNFMRFGAARIAIKRESILLNGISFNTCFGGGTKHNNGEDTLFLSSCLKQKLKIYAVSQTIAFLSDDRESTWFQG
;
A
#
# COMPACT_ATOMS: atom_id res chain seq x y z
N MET A 1 -10.62 39.11 10.33
CA MET A 1 -10.62 37.69 10.70
C MET A 1 -10.45 36.91 9.40
N LYS A 2 -9.26 36.37 9.14
CA LYS A 2 -9.02 35.54 7.94
C LYS A 2 -9.71 34.21 8.17
N GLU A 3 -10.68 33.85 7.32
CA GLU A 3 -11.22 32.50 7.23
C GLU A 3 -10.03 31.54 7.02
N ILE A 4 -9.82 30.67 8.00
CA ILE A 4 -8.89 29.55 7.86
C ILE A 4 -9.66 28.57 6.94
N ASP A 5 -9.32 28.59 5.65
CA ASP A 5 -9.75 27.56 4.72
C ASP A 5 -9.49 26.19 5.37
N LYS A 6 -10.54 25.53 5.82
CA LYS A 6 -10.47 24.13 6.26
C LYS A 6 -10.10 23.31 5.02
N LYS A 7 -8.80 23.11 4.82
CA LYS A 7 -8.27 22.26 3.76
C LYS A 7 -8.98 20.93 3.87
N LYS A 8 -9.82 20.59 2.89
CA LYS A 8 -10.61 19.37 2.87
C LYS A 8 -9.66 18.20 3.09
N GLU A 9 -9.90 17.42 4.13
CA GLU A 9 -9.08 16.26 4.46
C GLU A 9 -9.09 15.27 3.28
N LYS A 10 -7.90 14.84 2.88
CA LYS A 10 -7.73 13.98 1.71
C LYS A 10 -8.11 12.54 2.07
N LYS A 11 -8.83 11.87 1.19
CA LYS A 11 -9.28 10.49 1.39
C LYS A 11 -8.11 9.53 1.27
N VAL A 12 -7.93 8.71 2.30
CA VAL A 12 -6.96 7.60 2.32
C VAL A 12 -7.71 6.29 2.09
N GLU A 13 -7.17 5.42 1.26
CA GLU A 13 -7.70 4.10 0.97
C GLU A 13 -6.59 3.05 1.03
N VAL A 14 -6.87 1.91 1.67
CA VAL A 14 -5.93 0.79 1.73
C VAL A 14 -6.24 -0.18 0.60
N LEU A 15 -5.25 -0.44 -0.25
CA LEU A 15 -5.33 -1.41 -1.34
C LEU A 15 -4.76 -2.74 -0.84
N ILE A 16 -5.63 -3.63 -0.38
CA ILE A 16 -5.28 -4.89 0.29
C ILE A 16 -5.13 -5.99 -0.74
N THR A 17 -3.95 -6.61 -0.76
CA THR A 17 -3.66 -7.77 -1.61
C THR A 17 -3.60 -9.03 -0.75
N THR A 18 -4.39 -10.05 -1.11
CA THR A 18 -4.43 -11.35 -0.43
C THR A 18 -4.59 -12.50 -1.42
N VAL A 19 -4.44 -13.73 -0.95
CA VAL A 19 -4.56 -14.97 -1.74
C VAL A 19 -5.54 -15.91 -1.06
N ASP A 20 -6.53 -16.40 -1.82
CA ASP A 20 -7.53 -17.40 -1.40
C ASP A 20 -8.20 -17.09 -0.04
N CYS A 21 -8.33 -15.80 0.30
CA CYS A 21 -8.99 -15.35 1.51
C CYS A 21 -10.48 -15.65 1.44
N LYS A 22 -11.04 -16.21 2.54
CA LYS A 22 -12.46 -16.57 2.67
C LYS A 22 -13.18 -15.74 3.73
N ASP A 23 -12.46 -15.24 4.73
CA ASP A 23 -12.97 -14.40 5.81
C ASP A 23 -12.45 -12.98 5.68
N PHE A 24 -13.13 -12.15 4.89
CA PHE A 24 -12.76 -10.77 4.67
C PHE A 24 -13.00 -9.88 5.90
N ASN A 25 -14.03 -10.16 6.70
CA ASN A 25 -14.29 -9.40 7.93
C ASN A 25 -13.19 -9.67 8.97
N GLY A 26 -12.78 -10.92 9.13
CA GLY A 26 -11.65 -11.30 9.97
C GLY A 26 -10.34 -10.65 9.50
N LEU A 27 -10.10 -10.61 8.18
CA LEU A 27 -8.95 -9.94 7.59
C LEU A 27 -8.91 -8.45 7.92
N LEU A 28 -10.02 -7.71 7.68
CA LEU A 28 -10.10 -6.27 7.96
C LEU A 28 -9.91 -5.96 9.44
N LYS A 29 -10.51 -6.80 10.32
CA LYS A 29 -10.33 -6.69 11.77
C LYS A 29 -8.89 -6.93 12.19
N LYS A 30 -8.26 -8.00 11.67
CA LYS A 30 -6.86 -8.34 11.93
C LYS A 30 -5.94 -7.19 11.50
N MET A 31 -6.18 -6.62 10.33
CA MET A 31 -5.39 -5.51 9.77
C MET A 31 -5.66 -4.16 10.45
N ASN A 32 -6.63 -4.07 11.38
CA ASN A 32 -7.06 -2.83 12.02
C ASN A 32 -7.46 -1.74 11.01
N ILE A 33 -8.30 -2.12 10.02
CA ILE A 33 -8.74 -1.18 8.99
C ILE A 33 -9.72 -0.16 9.56
N GLN A 34 -9.40 1.13 9.43
CA GLN A 34 -10.16 2.27 9.97
C GLN A 34 -10.63 3.25 8.86
N THR A 35 -10.21 3.03 7.62
CA THR A 35 -10.53 3.87 6.46
C THR A 35 -11.22 3.07 5.37
N ASN A 36 -11.57 3.73 4.26
CA ASN A 36 -11.90 3.02 3.05
C ASN A 36 -10.77 2.05 2.66
N ALA A 37 -11.15 0.92 2.12
CA ALA A 37 -10.23 -0.09 1.62
C ALA A 37 -10.81 -0.77 0.37
N MET A 38 -9.97 -1.46 -0.39
CA MET A 38 -10.33 -2.41 -1.43
C MET A 38 -9.57 -3.70 -1.21
N ILE A 39 -10.24 -4.84 -1.42
CA ILE A 39 -9.60 -6.15 -1.32
C ILE A 39 -9.44 -6.73 -2.71
N GLY A 40 -8.21 -7.03 -3.10
CA GLY A 40 -7.86 -7.84 -4.27
C GLY A 40 -7.50 -9.25 -3.81
N ASN A 41 -8.39 -10.18 -4.04
CA ASN A 41 -8.23 -11.57 -3.64
C ASN A 41 -7.83 -12.41 -4.86
N GLN A 42 -6.62 -12.92 -4.88
CA GLN A 42 -6.13 -13.80 -5.94
C GLN A 42 -6.68 -15.21 -5.72
N THR A 43 -7.49 -15.69 -6.66
CA THR A 43 -8.25 -16.96 -6.54
C THR A 43 -8.18 -17.78 -7.82
N SER A 44 -8.94 -18.86 -7.91
CA SER A 44 -9.17 -19.65 -9.13
C SER A 44 -10.46 -19.25 -9.86
N TYR A 45 -11.12 -18.15 -9.47
CA TYR A 45 -12.36 -17.65 -10.07
C TYR A 45 -12.40 -16.11 -10.10
N ASN A 46 -13.31 -15.56 -10.93
CA ASN A 46 -13.59 -14.14 -10.95
C ASN A 46 -14.92 -13.84 -10.25
N LYS A 47 -14.92 -12.89 -9.32
CA LYS A 47 -16.13 -12.41 -8.63
C LYS A 47 -15.94 -10.97 -8.16
N ILE A 48 -17.00 -10.18 -8.23
CA ILE A 48 -17.06 -8.85 -7.61
C ILE A 48 -18.10 -8.93 -6.51
N ASP A 49 -17.69 -8.55 -5.31
CA ASP A 49 -18.50 -8.52 -4.11
C ASP A 49 -18.27 -7.21 -3.35
N SER A 50 -19.03 -7.02 -2.28
CA SER A 50 -18.76 -6.00 -1.26
C SER A 50 -19.14 -6.54 0.11
N ILE A 51 -18.46 -6.04 1.13
CA ILE A 51 -18.77 -6.37 2.53
C ILE A 51 -18.93 -5.09 3.33
N ASP A 52 -19.83 -5.11 4.31
CA ASP A 52 -19.98 -4.01 5.24
C ASP A 52 -19.07 -4.23 6.45
N TYR A 53 -18.25 -3.22 6.76
CA TYR A 53 -17.30 -3.23 7.86
C TYR A 53 -17.19 -1.83 8.47
N ASN A 54 -17.51 -1.67 9.78
CA ASN A 54 -17.43 -0.39 10.51
C ASN A 54 -18.10 0.79 9.76
N SER A 55 -19.34 0.59 9.30
CA SER A 55 -20.11 1.58 8.51
C SER A 55 -19.51 1.95 7.16
N LEU A 56 -18.53 1.18 6.68
CA LEU A 56 -17.92 1.30 5.35
C LEU A 56 -18.37 0.11 4.49
N THR A 57 -18.64 0.36 3.21
CA THR A 57 -18.83 -0.69 2.22
C THR A 57 -17.50 -0.91 1.49
N ILE A 58 -16.86 -2.05 1.75
CA ILE A 58 -15.54 -2.41 1.22
C ILE A 58 -15.72 -3.30 -0.01
N PRO A 59 -15.32 -2.86 -1.20
CA PRO A 59 -15.36 -3.70 -2.40
C PRO A 59 -14.32 -4.81 -2.35
N VAL A 60 -14.74 -6.00 -2.79
CA VAL A 60 -13.91 -7.20 -2.89
C VAL A 60 -13.87 -7.66 -4.34
N TYR A 61 -12.68 -7.70 -4.89
CA TYR A 61 -12.42 -8.20 -6.23
C TYR A 61 -11.66 -9.51 -6.16
N SER A 62 -12.34 -10.61 -6.43
CA SER A 62 -11.69 -11.91 -6.62
C SER A 62 -11.29 -12.05 -8.08
N PHE A 63 -10.01 -12.32 -8.34
CA PHE A 63 -9.44 -12.43 -9.66
C PHE A 63 -8.85 -13.82 -9.87
N ASN A 64 -9.20 -14.46 -10.99
CA ASN A 64 -8.53 -15.69 -11.44
C ASN A 64 -7.16 -15.35 -12.02
N GLU A 65 -6.25 -14.92 -11.14
CA GLU A 65 -4.89 -14.50 -11.50
C GLU A 65 -3.93 -14.77 -10.35
N ARG A 66 -2.64 -14.81 -10.66
CA ARG A 66 -1.55 -14.81 -9.67
C ARG A 66 -0.55 -13.71 -10.02
N GLY A 67 0.00 -13.08 -8.99
CA GLY A 67 0.98 -12.01 -9.12
C GLY A 67 0.58 -10.77 -8.33
N VAL A 68 1.34 -10.48 -7.26
CA VAL A 68 1.08 -9.34 -6.36
C VAL A 68 1.09 -8.00 -7.09
N GLY A 69 1.99 -7.83 -8.07
CA GLY A 69 2.07 -6.60 -8.88
C GLY A 69 0.82 -6.40 -9.73
N LEU A 70 0.33 -7.46 -10.38
CA LEU A 70 -0.90 -7.42 -11.17
C LEU A 70 -2.11 -7.08 -10.29
N ASN A 71 -2.21 -7.71 -9.12
CA ASN A 71 -3.29 -7.46 -8.18
C ASN A 71 -3.29 -6.01 -7.66
N ARG A 72 -2.12 -5.47 -7.26
CA ARG A 72 -1.97 -4.06 -6.87
C ARG A 72 -2.36 -3.09 -7.98
N ASN A 73 -1.98 -3.37 -9.23
CA ASN A 73 -2.38 -2.56 -10.39
C ASN A 73 -3.89 -2.56 -10.57
N ASN A 74 -4.54 -3.73 -10.45
CA ASN A 74 -5.98 -3.86 -10.54
C ASN A 74 -6.72 -3.01 -9.51
N LEU A 75 -6.23 -2.96 -8.26
CA LEU A 75 -6.81 -2.14 -7.21
C LEU A 75 -6.53 -0.65 -7.43
N LEU A 76 -5.30 -0.28 -7.78
CA LEU A 76 -4.90 1.10 -8.02
C LEU A 76 -5.74 1.77 -9.12
N MET A 77 -6.00 1.05 -10.20
CA MET A 77 -6.83 1.54 -11.31
C MET A 77 -8.30 1.77 -10.91
N ARG A 78 -8.81 1.02 -9.94
CA ARG A 78 -10.20 1.11 -9.44
C ARG A 78 -10.37 2.12 -8.32
N SER A 79 -9.34 2.42 -7.56
CA SER A 79 -9.38 3.39 -6.48
C SER A 79 -9.81 4.77 -6.97
N LYS A 80 -10.49 5.52 -6.12
CA LYS A 80 -10.89 6.92 -6.32
C LYS A 80 -10.39 7.83 -5.18
N ALA A 81 -9.54 7.29 -4.31
CA ALA A 81 -8.98 8.05 -3.20
C ALA A 81 -7.87 9.02 -3.66
N ASP A 82 -7.59 10.01 -2.84
CA ASP A 82 -6.48 10.93 -3.07
C ASP A 82 -5.13 10.25 -2.78
N TYR A 83 -5.09 9.50 -1.68
CA TYR A 83 -3.92 8.74 -1.23
C TYR A 83 -4.25 7.26 -1.12
N CYS A 84 -3.35 6.41 -1.59
CA CYS A 84 -3.47 4.97 -1.47
C CYS A 84 -2.30 4.40 -0.67
N LEU A 85 -2.60 3.50 0.28
CA LEU A 85 -1.64 2.64 0.96
C LEU A 85 -1.67 1.25 0.32
N PHE A 86 -0.52 0.70 -0.07
CA PHE A 86 -0.45 -0.70 -0.45
C PHE A 86 -0.38 -1.58 0.79
N GLY A 87 -1.36 -2.46 0.96
CA GLY A 87 -1.48 -3.36 2.09
C GLY A 87 -1.31 -4.82 1.68
N ASN A 88 -0.51 -5.56 2.46
CA ASN A 88 -0.52 -7.02 2.43
C ASN A 88 -1.37 -7.53 3.60
N ASP A 89 -1.89 -8.74 3.51
CA ASP A 89 -2.78 -9.36 4.49
C ASP A 89 -2.12 -9.75 5.83
N ASP A 90 -0.81 -9.50 5.95
CA ASP A 90 0.00 -9.70 7.16
C ASP A 90 0.29 -8.40 7.93
N LEU A 91 -0.25 -7.26 7.50
CA LEU A 91 -0.06 -5.97 8.17
C LEU A 91 -1.15 -5.70 9.20
N ILE A 92 -0.75 -5.06 10.31
CA ILE A 92 -1.65 -4.51 11.34
C ILE A 92 -1.35 -3.02 11.42
N TYR A 93 -2.26 -2.18 10.91
CA TYR A 93 -2.06 -0.73 10.91
C TYR A 93 -2.17 -0.16 12.33
N VAL A 94 -1.38 0.90 12.60
CA VAL A 94 -1.50 1.66 13.86
C VAL A 94 -2.80 2.44 13.90
N ASP A 95 -3.30 2.76 15.11
CA ASP A 95 -4.48 3.60 15.23
C ASP A 95 -4.26 5.00 14.62
N GLY A 96 -5.27 5.49 13.92
CA GLY A 96 -5.23 6.80 13.29
C GLY A 96 -4.24 6.92 12.13
N TYR A 97 -3.89 5.82 11.46
CA TYR A 97 -2.95 5.85 10.32
C TYR A 97 -3.37 6.81 9.20
N GLU A 98 -4.66 7.09 9.04
CA GLU A 98 -5.16 8.08 8.09
C GLU A 98 -4.58 9.48 8.38
N ASN A 99 -4.65 9.90 9.64
CA ASN A 99 -4.11 11.17 10.09
C ASN A 99 -2.59 11.22 9.90
N ILE A 100 -1.91 10.09 10.10
CA ILE A 100 -0.47 9.97 9.84
C ILE A 100 -0.16 10.21 8.36
N VAL A 101 -0.87 9.55 7.45
CA VAL A 101 -0.70 9.72 5.99
C VAL A 101 -0.94 11.17 5.59
N ASN A 102 -2.07 11.74 6.00
CA ASN A 102 -2.43 13.13 5.72
C ASN A 102 -1.37 14.11 6.26
N LYS A 103 -0.91 13.93 7.51
CA LYS A 103 0.15 14.74 8.14
C LYS A 103 1.44 14.76 7.30
N TYR A 104 1.88 13.60 6.82
CA TYR A 104 3.15 13.53 6.09
C TYR A 104 3.05 14.06 4.66
N PHE A 105 1.92 13.90 3.96
CA PHE A 105 1.70 14.59 2.70
C PHE A 105 1.51 16.11 2.87
N CYS A 106 1.03 16.57 4.03
CA CYS A 106 1.04 18.00 4.36
C CYS A 106 2.44 18.50 4.69
N LYS A 107 3.25 17.70 5.40
CA LYS A 107 4.65 18.04 5.74
C LYS A 107 5.54 18.12 4.51
N TYR A 108 5.32 17.25 3.53
CA TYR A 108 6.04 17.18 2.26
C TYR A 108 5.06 17.38 1.10
N PRO A 109 4.61 18.62 0.83
CA PRO A 109 3.56 18.88 -0.16
C PRO A 109 3.97 18.53 -1.60
N ASP A 110 5.26 18.49 -1.88
CA ASP A 110 5.84 18.05 -3.15
C ASP A 110 6.04 16.52 -3.24
N ALA A 111 5.79 15.77 -2.16
CA ALA A 111 5.89 14.31 -2.20
C ALA A 111 4.80 13.69 -3.09
N ASP A 112 5.19 12.76 -3.94
CA ASP A 112 4.30 11.88 -4.69
C ASP A 112 4.16 10.52 -4.00
N VAL A 113 5.21 10.12 -3.26
CA VAL A 113 5.31 8.87 -2.53
C VAL A 113 5.91 9.11 -1.15
N ILE A 114 5.28 8.55 -0.12
CA ILE A 114 5.82 8.51 1.25
C ILE A 114 6.08 7.04 1.62
N VAL A 115 7.26 6.76 2.13
CA VAL A 115 7.66 5.45 2.63
C VAL A 115 7.76 5.52 4.15
N PHE A 116 6.93 4.77 4.83
CA PHE A 116 6.88 4.69 6.30
C PHE A 116 7.77 3.56 6.83
N ASN A 117 7.94 3.50 8.16
CA ASN A 117 8.49 2.32 8.81
C ASN A 117 7.40 1.26 9.01
N LEU A 118 7.82 0.00 8.96
CA LEU A 118 7.08 -1.14 9.53
C LEU A 118 7.82 -1.60 10.78
N ASP A 119 7.09 -1.92 11.83
CA ASP A 119 7.65 -2.58 13.00
C ASP A 119 7.55 -4.11 12.83
N GLU A 120 8.62 -4.82 13.12
CA GLU A 120 8.71 -6.27 13.03
C GLU A 120 9.59 -6.82 14.16
N LYS A 121 9.25 -7.98 14.70
CA LYS A 121 10.01 -8.60 15.79
C LYS A 121 11.45 -8.95 15.39
N ARG A 122 11.66 -9.38 14.14
CA ARG A 122 12.98 -9.83 13.66
C ARG A 122 13.91 -8.71 13.22
N LYS A 123 13.44 -7.46 13.11
CA LYS A 123 14.22 -6.27 12.70
C LYS A 123 15.10 -6.50 11.46
N THR A 124 14.57 -7.17 10.45
CA THR A 124 15.31 -7.48 9.22
C THR A 124 15.25 -6.35 8.19
N ARG A 125 14.24 -5.46 8.29
CA ARG A 125 14.03 -4.36 7.34
C ARG A 125 14.78 -3.11 7.74
N PHE A 126 15.13 -2.33 6.73
CA PHE A 126 15.70 -1.00 6.96
C PHE A 126 14.71 -0.10 7.70
N VAL A 127 15.15 0.49 8.80
CA VAL A 127 14.39 1.47 9.60
C VAL A 127 14.90 2.86 9.28
N THR A 128 13.98 3.76 8.97
CA THR A 128 14.26 5.18 8.75
C THR A 128 14.25 5.90 10.10
N GLU A 129 15.42 6.34 10.60
CA GLU A 129 15.54 7.07 11.86
C GLU A 129 15.25 8.56 11.72
N LYS A 130 15.60 9.15 10.57
CA LYS A 130 15.35 10.55 10.22
C LYS A 130 14.77 10.62 8.82
N ASP A 131 13.81 11.53 8.62
CA ASP A 131 13.18 11.73 7.32
C ASP A 131 14.21 12.17 6.28
N PHE A 132 14.15 11.57 5.09
CA PHE A 132 15.03 11.94 3.97
C PHE A 132 14.36 11.72 2.61
N LYS A 133 14.89 12.41 1.60
CA LYS A 133 14.46 12.23 0.21
C LYS A 133 15.13 11.00 -0.40
N VAL A 134 14.31 10.08 -0.89
CA VAL A 134 14.78 8.87 -1.55
C VAL A 134 15.31 9.20 -2.94
N ASN A 135 16.38 8.52 -3.33
CA ASN A 135 17.06 8.66 -4.63
C ASN A 135 17.56 7.31 -5.15
N PHE A 136 18.23 7.29 -6.30
CA PHE A 136 18.74 6.08 -6.94
C PHE A 136 19.81 5.30 -6.13
N PHE A 137 20.40 5.89 -5.09
CA PHE A 137 21.40 5.21 -4.26
C PHE A 137 20.78 4.48 -3.05
N ASN A 138 19.50 4.74 -2.73
CA ASN A 138 18.90 4.22 -1.49
C ASN A 138 17.49 3.61 -1.64
N PHE A 139 16.84 3.71 -2.81
CA PHE A 139 15.45 3.27 -3.01
C PHE A 139 15.23 1.76 -2.88
N MET A 140 16.23 0.93 -3.14
CA MET A 140 16.12 -0.55 -3.09
C MET A 140 15.91 -1.11 -1.68
N ARG A 141 15.94 -0.26 -0.65
CA ARG A 141 15.74 -0.65 0.77
C ARG A 141 14.26 -0.80 1.14
N PHE A 142 13.33 -0.45 0.25
CA PHE A 142 11.93 -0.27 0.57
C PHE A 142 11.04 -1.22 -0.21
N GLY A 143 10.12 -1.90 0.54
CA GLY A 143 9.06 -2.72 -0.03
C GLY A 143 7.73 -1.97 -0.09
N ALA A 144 6.78 -2.42 -0.94
CA ALA A 144 5.52 -1.74 -1.20
C ALA A 144 4.59 -1.69 0.02
N ALA A 145 4.65 -2.67 0.90
CA ALA A 145 3.75 -2.78 2.06
C ALA A 145 3.79 -1.59 3.05
N ARG A 146 4.70 -0.64 2.87
CA ARG A 146 4.87 0.57 3.67
C ARG A 146 4.80 1.87 2.87
N ILE A 147 4.27 1.78 1.64
CA ILE A 147 4.22 2.89 0.70
C ILE A 147 2.82 3.50 0.67
N ALA A 148 2.75 4.81 0.91
CA ALA A 148 1.62 5.64 0.55
C ALA A 148 1.94 6.47 -0.70
N ILE A 149 0.97 6.60 -1.59
CA ILE A 149 1.13 7.32 -2.85
C ILE A 149 0.05 8.40 -3.02
N LYS A 150 0.39 9.49 -3.72
CA LYS A 150 -0.62 10.32 -4.39
C LYS A 150 -1.08 9.57 -5.64
N ARG A 151 -2.30 9.04 -5.60
CA ARG A 151 -2.84 8.20 -6.68
C ARG A 151 -2.76 8.91 -8.04
N GLU A 152 -3.18 10.16 -8.10
CA GLU A 152 -3.18 10.94 -9.34
C GLU A 152 -1.78 11.06 -9.95
N SER A 153 -0.76 11.37 -9.14
CA SER A 153 0.62 11.47 -9.62
C SER A 153 1.10 10.16 -10.26
N ILE A 154 0.78 9.01 -9.66
CA ILE A 154 1.16 7.70 -10.17
C ILE A 154 0.49 7.42 -11.51
N LEU A 155 -0.83 7.65 -11.61
CA LEU A 155 -1.61 7.36 -12.82
C LEU A 155 -1.24 8.30 -13.97
N LEU A 156 -1.09 9.61 -13.73
CA LEU A 156 -0.72 10.58 -14.76
C LEU A 156 0.68 10.31 -15.35
N ASN A 157 1.58 9.72 -14.58
CA ASN A 157 2.92 9.34 -15.05
C ASN A 157 2.98 7.92 -15.60
N GLY A 158 1.85 7.22 -15.76
CA GLY A 158 1.78 5.87 -16.32
C GLY A 158 2.54 4.82 -15.50
N ILE A 159 2.70 5.03 -14.18
CA ILE A 159 3.45 4.14 -13.33
C ILE A 159 2.57 2.99 -12.85
N SER A 160 3.09 1.77 -12.96
CA SER A 160 2.46 0.54 -12.50
C SER A 160 3.51 -0.43 -11.96
N PHE A 161 3.08 -1.43 -11.20
CA PHE A 161 3.94 -2.56 -10.84
C PHE A 161 4.23 -3.42 -12.06
N ASN A 162 5.46 -3.91 -12.17
CA ASN A 162 5.81 -4.88 -13.19
C ASN A 162 5.15 -6.24 -12.87
N THR A 163 4.43 -6.80 -13.82
CA THR A 163 3.64 -8.03 -13.62
C THR A 163 4.44 -9.32 -13.78
N CYS A 164 5.71 -9.24 -14.20
CA CYS A 164 6.61 -10.38 -14.31
C CYS A 164 7.39 -10.64 -13.02
N PHE A 165 7.30 -9.73 -12.04
CA PHE A 165 8.04 -9.77 -10.77
C PHE A 165 7.08 -9.74 -9.58
N GLY A 166 7.57 -10.25 -8.44
CA GLY A 166 6.83 -10.29 -7.17
C GLY A 166 6.19 -11.64 -6.88
N GLY A 167 5.68 -11.79 -5.66
CA GLY A 167 5.05 -13.02 -5.19
C GLY A 167 3.96 -13.52 -6.15
N GLY A 168 3.94 -14.82 -6.39
CA GLY A 168 3.03 -15.47 -7.33
C GLY A 168 3.44 -15.39 -8.80
N THR A 169 4.66 -14.92 -9.11
CA THR A 169 5.23 -14.88 -10.47
C THR A 169 6.50 -15.72 -10.58
N LYS A 170 7.02 -15.90 -11.81
CA LYS A 170 8.30 -16.59 -12.04
C LYS A 170 9.48 -15.94 -11.29
N HIS A 171 9.44 -14.62 -11.09
CA HIS A 171 10.46 -13.86 -10.37
C HIS A 171 9.87 -13.35 -9.05
N ASN A 172 9.99 -14.12 -7.99
CA ASN A 172 9.32 -13.92 -6.70
C ASN A 172 9.59 -12.59 -5.96
N ASN A 173 10.48 -11.73 -6.47
CA ASN A 173 10.87 -10.47 -5.85
C ASN A 173 11.13 -9.40 -6.91
N GLY A 174 11.17 -8.13 -6.50
CA GLY A 174 11.67 -7.01 -7.30
C GLY A 174 10.60 -6.06 -7.83
N GLU A 175 9.32 -6.37 -7.72
CA GLU A 175 8.23 -5.51 -8.18
C GLU A 175 8.23 -4.16 -7.46
N ASP A 176 8.53 -4.15 -6.17
CA ASP A 176 8.60 -2.95 -5.32
C ASP A 176 9.76 -2.04 -5.76
N THR A 177 10.92 -2.64 -5.98
CA THR A 177 12.12 -1.95 -6.46
C THR A 177 11.88 -1.33 -7.83
N LEU A 178 11.26 -2.09 -8.75
CA LEU A 178 10.93 -1.61 -10.10
C LEU A 178 9.91 -0.47 -10.04
N PHE A 179 8.90 -0.55 -9.17
CA PHE A 179 7.92 0.51 -8.96
C PHE A 179 8.59 1.82 -8.50
N LEU A 180 9.40 1.77 -7.45
CA LEU A 180 10.12 2.95 -6.95
C LEU A 180 11.14 3.48 -7.97
N SER A 181 11.83 2.61 -8.70
CA SER A 181 12.71 3.00 -9.80
C SER A 181 11.95 3.76 -10.88
N SER A 182 10.75 3.29 -11.25
CA SER A 182 9.90 3.95 -12.24
C SER A 182 9.44 5.33 -11.76
N CYS A 183 9.06 5.47 -10.48
CA CYS A 183 8.77 6.76 -9.87
C CYS A 183 9.95 7.74 -9.99
N LEU A 184 11.17 7.28 -9.64
CA LEU A 184 12.36 8.13 -9.71
C LEU A 184 12.73 8.51 -11.14
N LYS A 185 12.58 7.60 -12.12
CA LYS A 185 12.80 7.88 -13.55
C LYS A 185 11.87 8.95 -14.07
N GLN A 186 10.61 8.97 -13.62
CA GLN A 186 9.63 10.01 -13.92
C GLN A 186 9.78 11.27 -13.03
N LYS A 187 10.90 11.37 -12.28
CA LYS A 187 11.23 12.50 -11.39
C LYS A 187 10.22 12.75 -10.26
N LEU A 188 9.41 11.75 -9.91
CA LEU A 188 8.53 11.83 -8.77
C LEU A 188 9.33 11.92 -7.47
N LYS A 189 8.76 12.65 -6.51
CA LYS A 189 9.40 12.91 -5.21
C LYS A 189 8.99 11.82 -4.23
N ILE A 190 9.98 11.09 -3.74
CA ILE A 190 9.82 10.02 -2.73
C ILE A 190 10.49 10.48 -1.44
N TYR A 191 9.78 10.40 -0.32
CA TYR A 191 10.32 10.67 1.01
C TYR A 191 10.18 9.42 1.88
N ALA A 192 11.27 9.02 2.54
CA ALA A 192 11.25 8.03 3.61
C ALA A 192 11.15 8.78 4.94
N VAL A 193 10.24 8.35 5.81
CA VAL A 193 9.93 9.03 7.06
C VAL A 193 10.09 8.12 8.28
N SER A 194 10.48 8.69 9.41
CA SER A 194 10.77 7.99 10.66
C SER A 194 9.52 7.52 11.43
N GLN A 195 8.35 7.58 10.79
CA GLN A 195 7.06 7.20 11.38
C GLN A 195 6.71 5.74 11.04
N THR A 196 6.34 4.95 12.05
CA THR A 196 5.75 3.63 11.86
C THR A 196 4.28 3.75 11.45
N ILE A 197 3.87 2.99 10.44
CA ILE A 197 2.50 2.97 9.92
C ILE A 197 1.77 1.65 10.24
N ALA A 198 2.51 0.56 10.36
CA ALA A 198 1.95 -0.76 10.66
C ALA A 198 2.98 -1.68 11.32
N PHE A 199 2.47 -2.76 11.91
CA PHE A 199 3.24 -3.90 12.41
C PHE A 199 3.10 -5.08 11.46
N LEU A 200 4.12 -5.93 11.38
CA LEU A 200 4.01 -7.22 10.70
C LEU A 200 3.50 -8.28 11.66
N SER A 201 2.43 -8.98 11.25
CA SER A 201 1.94 -10.13 12.00
C SER A 201 2.90 -11.31 11.84
N ASP A 202 3.27 -11.94 12.97
CA ASP A 202 4.16 -13.12 12.97
C ASP A 202 3.45 -14.43 12.57
N ASP A 203 2.13 -14.42 12.35
CA ASP A 203 1.30 -15.63 12.30
C ASP A 203 1.32 -16.36 10.96
N ARG A 204 2.16 -15.95 9.98
CA ARG A 204 2.23 -16.62 8.69
C ARG A 204 3.65 -16.81 8.18
N GLU A 205 3.96 -18.07 7.84
CA GLU A 205 4.90 -18.32 6.76
C GLU A 205 4.35 -17.65 5.48
N SER A 206 5.20 -16.92 4.79
CA SER A 206 4.79 -16.17 3.58
C SER A 206 4.10 -17.11 2.58
N THR A 207 2.81 -16.96 2.37
CA THR A 207 2.04 -17.74 1.37
C THR A 207 2.46 -17.41 -0.07
N TRP A 208 3.24 -16.35 -0.26
CA TRP A 208 3.73 -15.88 -1.56
C TRP A 208 4.74 -16.82 -2.23
N PHE A 209 5.33 -17.76 -1.46
CA PHE A 209 6.34 -18.70 -1.94
C PHE A 209 5.83 -20.13 -2.12
N GLN A 210 4.54 -20.35 -1.89
CA GLN A 210 3.86 -21.64 -2.09
C GLN A 210 3.09 -21.58 -3.41
N GLY A 211 3.81 -21.74 -4.52
CA GLY A 211 3.23 -21.76 -5.85
C GLY A 211 4.10 -22.50 -6.82
#